data_b8342cadcca2f46f356f7736b3583124
#
_entry.id   b8342cadcca2f46f356f7736b3583124
#
_cell.length_a   1.000
_cell.length_b   1.000
_cell.length_c   1.000
_cell.angle_alpha   90.00
_cell.angle_beta   90.00
_cell.angle_gamma   90.00
#
_symmetry.space_group_name_H-M   'P 1'
#
loop_
_entity.id
_entity.type
_entity.pdbx_description
1 polymer ?
#
loop_
_entity_poly.entity_id
_entity_poly.type
_entity_poly.pdbx_seq_one_letter_code
_entity_poly.pdbx_strand_id
1 'polypeptide(L)'
;MLLIAILEQKVTGKQARQSWRQLLWKYGEPAPGPAPEGMRVFPDADIWRRVPSWEWHAAGVGPQRADTVMRAVKVAASLERTLALGRGGPTVERALRSIPGVGVWTSAETTQRAHGDPDSPSVGDYHLPALVGWALIGKPVDDDGMLELLEPWRGHRQRIMRLIENSGFAKPRFGPRLTIEDHRGR
;
A
#
# COMPACT_ATOMS: atom_id res chain seq x y z
N MET A 1 8.15 -1.28 2.60
CA MET A 1 6.83 -1.52 1.96
C MET A 1 5.68 -0.93 2.76
N LEU A 2 5.63 -1.07 4.11
CA LEU A 2 4.54 -0.54 4.94
C LEU A 2 4.31 0.98 4.75
N LEU A 3 5.36 1.80 4.69
CA LEU A 3 5.21 3.25 4.50
C LEU A 3 4.49 3.58 3.19
N ILE A 4 4.79 2.87 2.11
CA ILE A 4 4.12 3.06 0.82
C ILE A 4 2.63 2.76 0.96
N ALA A 5 2.29 1.61 1.56
CA ALA A 5 0.89 1.23 1.78
C ALA A 5 0.12 2.24 2.66
N ILE A 6 0.78 2.83 3.67
CA ILE A 6 0.17 3.91 4.48
C ILE A 6 -0.08 5.16 3.63
N LEU A 7 0.86 5.55 2.77
CA LEU A 7 0.70 6.72 1.89
C LEU A 7 -0.43 6.53 0.86
N GLU A 8 -0.75 5.31 0.49
CA GLU A 8 -1.83 4.95 -0.44
C GLU A 8 -3.23 4.99 0.19
N GLN A 9 -3.34 5.10 1.52
CA GLN A 9 -4.63 5.08 2.22
C GLN A 9 -5.54 6.26 1.81
N LYS A 10 -6.75 5.93 1.34
CA LYS A 10 -7.84 6.87 1.01
C LYS A 10 -7.45 8.02 0.07
N VAL A 11 -6.51 7.81 -0.81
CA VAL A 11 -6.09 8.77 -1.84
C VAL A 11 -5.94 8.08 -3.19
N THR A 12 -5.87 8.87 -4.25
CA THR A 12 -5.58 8.31 -5.56
C THR A 12 -4.13 7.83 -5.64
N GLY A 13 -3.87 6.79 -6.43
CA GLY A 13 -2.50 6.31 -6.66
C GLY A 13 -1.57 7.39 -7.24
N LYS A 14 -2.12 8.41 -7.93
CA LYS A 14 -1.34 9.57 -8.40
C LYS A 14 -0.86 10.43 -7.23
N GLN A 15 -1.73 10.74 -6.28
CA GLN A 15 -1.39 11.50 -5.08
C GLN A 15 -0.36 10.76 -4.23
N ALA A 16 -0.59 9.47 -3.96
CA ALA A 16 0.34 8.65 -3.20
C ALA A 16 1.75 8.62 -3.82
N ARG A 17 1.84 8.39 -5.13
CA ARG A 17 3.13 8.40 -5.84
C ARG A 17 3.80 9.76 -5.84
N GLN A 18 3.04 10.85 -5.92
CA GLN A 18 3.58 12.21 -5.84
C GLN A 18 4.18 12.47 -4.46
N SER A 19 3.44 12.18 -3.39
CA SER A 19 3.91 12.29 -2.01
C SER A 19 5.18 11.46 -1.78
N TRP A 20 5.17 10.22 -2.24
CA TRP A 20 6.31 9.31 -2.16
C TRP A 20 7.56 9.87 -2.85
N ARG A 21 7.43 10.34 -4.10
CA ARG A 21 8.55 10.91 -4.86
C ARG A 21 9.13 12.15 -4.17
N GLN A 22 8.29 13.05 -3.67
CA GLN A 22 8.74 14.26 -2.97
C GLN A 22 9.55 13.92 -1.72
N LEU A 23 9.04 12.99 -0.91
CA LEU A 23 9.72 12.55 0.32
C LEU A 23 11.04 11.83 0.00
N LEU A 24 11.04 10.92 -0.96
CA LEU A 24 12.26 10.24 -1.39
C LEU A 24 13.30 11.21 -1.95
N TRP A 25 12.87 12.16 -2.77
CA TRP A 25 13.78 13.13 -3.35
C TRP A 25 14.46 13.98 -2.27
N LYS A 26 13.72 14.32 -1.23
CA LYS A 26 14.21 15.20 -0.16
C LYS A 26 15.05 14.48 0.89
N TYR A 27 14.66 13.27 1.26
CA TYR A 27 15.21 12.54 2.39
C TYR A 27 16.01 11.30 2.02
N GLY A 28 15.89 10.81 0.77
CA GLY A 28 16.66 9.68 0.27
C GLY A 28 18.02 10.11 -0.24
N GLU A 29 19.02 9.27 -0.04
CA GLU A 29 20.34 9.44 -0.62
C GLU A 29 20.35 9.04 -2.11
N PRO A 30 21.26 9.58 -2.93
CA PRO A 30 21.45 9.08 -4.30
C PRO A 30 21.73 7.58 -4.28
N ALA A 31 21.10 6.84 -5.20
CA ALA A 31 21.36 5.40 -5.29
C ALA A 31 22.83 5.13 -5.71
N PRO A 32 23.52 4.19 -5.06
CA PRO A 32 24.90 3.88 -5.39
C PRO A 32 25.03 3.09 -6.70
N GLY A 33 26.24 3.09 -7.26
CA GLY A 33 26.58 2.32 -8.47
C GLY A 33 25.95 2.89 -9.76
N PRO A 34 25.78 2.07 -10.80
CA PRO A 34 25.24 2.48 -12.10
C PRO A 34 23.72 2.61 -12.09
N ALA A 35 23.19 3.33 -11.09
CA ALA A 35 21.76 3.57 -10.97
C ALA A 35 21.30 4.66 -11.97
N PRO A 36 20.05 4.62 -12.46
CA PRO A 36 19.49 5.68 -13.27
C PRO A 36 19.56 7.04 -12.55
N GLU A 37 19.78 8.11 -13.34
CA GLU A 37 19.80 9.45 -12.80
C GLU A 37 18.52 9.76 -11.99
N GLY A 38 18.69 10.39 -10.84
CA GLY A 38 17.58 10.74 -9.93
C GLY A 38 17.03 9.58 -9.10
N MET A 39 17.56 8.36 -9.23
CA MET A 39 17.18 7.27 -8.34
C MET A 39 17.69 7.53 -6.92
N ARG A 40 16.81 7.27 -5.93
CA ARG A 40 17.09 7.47 -4.51
C ARG A 40 16.96 6.18 -3.73
N VAL A 41 17.81 6.00 -2.72
CA VAL A 41 17.67 4.95 -1.71
C VAL A 41 16.58 5.34 -0.73
N PHE A 42 15.81 4.36 -0.31
CA PHE A 42 14.78 4.54 0.71
C PHE A 42 15.44 4.92 2.06
N PRO A 43 15.00 6.03 2.69
CA PRO A 43 15.54 6.45 3.98
C PRO A 43 15.33 5.41 5.07
N ASP A 44 16.28 5.30 5.98
CA ASP A 44 16.16 4.47 7.16
C ASP A 44 15.12 5.01 8.17
N ALA A 45 14.87 4.23 9.23
CA ALA A 45 13.90 4.59 10.25
C ALA A 45 14.28 5.88 11.01
N ASP A 46 15.57 6.14 11.18
CA ASP A 46 16.04 7.31 11.93
C ASP A 46 15.88 8.61 11.13
N ILE A 47 16.06 8.53 9.81
CA ILE A 47 15.75 9.65 8.91
C ILE A 47 14.26 9.95 8.96
N TRP A 48 13.40 8.93 8.81
CA TRP A 48 11.95 9.11 8.85
C TRP A 48 11.45 9.70 10.17
N ARG A 49 12.05 9.34 11.32
CA ARG A 49 11.70 9.91 12.64
C ARG A 49 11.94 11.41 12.72
N ARG A 50 12.88 11.94 11.95
CA ARG A 50 13.28 13.35 11.94
C ARG A 50 12.50 14.19 10.93
N VAL A 51 11.65 13.58 10.10
CA VAL A 51 10.81 14.32 9.14
C VAL A 51 9.78 15.17 9.90
N PRO A 52 9.85 16.49 9.84
CA PRO A 52 8.95 17.34 10.58
C PRO A 52 7.54 17.36 9.97
N SER A 53 6.53 17.71 10.77
CA SER A 53 5.12 17.65 10.38
C SER A 53 4.78 18.47 9.14
N TRP A 54 5.39 19.63 8.96
CA TRP A 54 5.16 20.48 7.79
C TRP A 54 5.66 19.87 6.48
N GLU A 55 6.67 18.99 6.54
CA GLU A 55 7.17 18.30 5.35
C GLU A 55 6.20 17.23 4.85
N TRP A 56 5.56 16.53 5.76
CA TRP A 56 4.47 15.62 5.42
C TRP A 56 3.34 16.39 4.72
N HIS A 57 2.95 17.53 5.27
CA HIS A 57 1.93 18.39 4.69
C HIS A 57 2.33 18.89 3.30
N ALA A 58 3.55 19.42 3.15
CA ALA A 58 4.09 19.89 1.87
C ALA A 58 4.12 18.77 0.80
N ALA A 59 4.37 17.53 1.23
CA ALA A 59 4.31 16.36 0.35
C ALA A 59 2.87 15.88 0.07
N GLY A 60 1.83 16.54 0.61
CA GLY A 60 0.43 16.16 0.43
C GLY A 60 0.00 14.97 1.29
N VAL A 61 0.72 14.67 2.37
CA VAL A 61 0.38 13.62 3.33
C VAL A 61 -0.42 14.22 4.49
N GLY A 62 -1.68 13.81 4.61
CA GLY A 62 -2.52 14.26 5.72
C GLY A 62 -2.04 13.74 7.09
N PRO A 63 -2.42 14.44 8.19
CA PRO A 63 -1.88 14.15 9.53
C PRO A 63 -2.10 12.72 9.99
N GLN A 64 -3.25 12.12 9.73
CA GLN A 64 -3.54 10.73 10.11
C GLN A 64 -2.56 9.73 9.50
N ARG A 65 -2.19 9.92 8.20
CA ARG A 65 -1.22 9.06 7.51
C ARG A 65 0.20 9.31 8.03
N ALA A 66 0.57 10.58 8.23
CA ALA A 66 1.86 10.94 8.82
C ALA A 66 2.03 10.33 10.22
N ASP A 67 1.03 10.44 11.09
CA ASP A 67 1.04 9.84 12.42
C ASP A 67 1.16 8.30 12.36
N THR A 68 0.47 7.67 11.42
CA THR A 68 0.57 6.21 11.22
C THR A 68 1.99 5.81 10.79
N VAL A 69 2.61 6.56 9.86
CA VAL A 69 4.02 6.36 9.49
C VAL A 69 4.91 6.50 10.72
N MET A 70 4.73 7.56 11.53
CA MET A 70 5.56 7.77 12.72
C MET A 70 5.42 6.65 13.75
N ARG A 71 4.22 6.07 13.92
CA ARG A 71 4.01 4.87 14.75
C ARG A 71 4.75 3.65 14.19
N ALA A 72 4.64 3.41 12.89
CA ALA A 72 5.32 2.31 12.22
C ALA A 72 6.84 2.42 12.33
N VAL A 73 7.39 3.61 12.12
CA VAL A 73 8.84 3.87 12.20
C VAL A 73 9.38 3.64 13.63
N LYS A 74 8.61 3.95 14.67
CA LYS A 74 9.02 3.68 16.07
C LYS A 74 9.27 2.19 16.34
N VAL A 75 8.58 1.31 15.65
CA VAL A 75 8.66 -0.15 15.82
C VAL A 75 9.32 -0.85 14.62
N ALA A 76 10.00 -0.10 13.75
CA ALA A 76 10.57 -0.61 12.49
C ALA A 76 11.41 -1.88 12.69
N ALA A 77 12.33 -1.88 13.65
CA ALA A 77 13.17 -3.05 13.92
C ALA A 77 12.36 -4.31 14.33
N SER A 78 11.23 -4.13 15.02
CA SER A 78 10.33 -5.24 15.34
C SER A 78 9.60 -5.75 14.10
N LEU A 79 9.19 -4.85 13.21
CA LEU A 79 8.54 -5.21 11.96
C LEU A 79 9.50 -5.92 11.01
N GLU A 80 10.75 -5.47 10.91
CA GLU A 80 11.77 -6.12 10.08
C GLU A 80 12.04 -7.55 10.52
N ARG A 81 12.01 -7.83 11.83
CA ARG A 81 12.14 -9.21 12.33
C ARG A 81 11.02 -10.13 11.85
N THR A 82 9.84 -9.59 11.47
CA THR A 82 8.77 -10.42 10.91
C THR A 82 9.14 -11.03 9.56
N LEU A 83 10.12 -10.47 8.84
CA LEU A 83 10.59 -11.04 7.57
C LEU A 83 11.17 -12.46 7.74
N ALA A 84 11.69 -12.77 8.93
CA ALA A 84 12.15 -14.11 9.26
C ALA A 84 11.02 -15.13 9.45
N LEU A 85 9.77 -14.69 9.55
CA LEU A 85 8.59 -15.56 9.68
C LEU A 85 8.09 -16.13 8.32
N GLY A 86 8.79 -15.84 7.22
CA GLY A 86 8.47 -16.33 5.90
C GLY A 86 7.45 -15.48 5.14
N ARG A 87 6.55 -16.13 4.41
CA ARG A 87 5.69 -15.49 3.40
C ARG A 87 4.44 -14.78 3.93
N GLY A 88 4.45 -14.29 5.14
CA GLY A 88 3.27 -13.62 5.70
C GLY A 88 2.45 -14.52 6.62
N GLY A 89 1.13 -14.42 6.52
CA GLY A 89 0.20 -15.19 7.34
C GLY A 89 -0.24 -14.48 8.62
N PRO A 90 -1.08 -15.16 9.47
CA PRO A 90 -1.78 -14.49 10.57
C PRO A 90 -0.89 -13.82 11.61
N THR A 91 0.32 -14.33 11.84
CA THR A 91 1.26 -13.75 12.81
C THR A 91 1.82 -12.42 12.32
N VAL A 92 2.19 -12.35 11.05
CA VAL A 92 2.66 -11.10 10.42
C VAL A 92 1.51 -10.08 10.34
N GLU A 93 0.33 -10.53 9.94
CA GLU A 93 -0.86 -9.68 9.89
C GLU A 93 -1.17 -9.05 11.26
N ARG A 94 -1.19 -9.85 12.33
CA ARG A 94 -1.39 -9.34 13.69
C ARG A 94 -0.33 -8.33 14.10
N ALA A 95 0.94 -8.59 13.78
CA ALA A 95 2.03 -7.67 14.08
C ALA A 95 1.85 -6.32 13.36
N LEU A 96 1.50 -6.33 12.08
CA LEU A 96 1.23 -5.11 11.31
C LEU A 96 0.00 -4.37 11.85
N ARG A 97 -1.10 -5.07 12.09
CA ARG A 97 -2.37 -4.50 12.56
C ARG A 97 -2.34 -4.04 14.03
N SER A 98 -1.33 -4.40 14.80
CA SER A 98 -1.11 -3.84 16.13
C SER A 98 -0.74 -2.34 16.11
N ILE A 99 -0.36 -1.81 14.93
CA ILE A 99 -0.04 -0.40 14.76
C ILE A 99 -1.34 0.37 14.50
N PRO A 100 -1.73 1.32 15.36
CA PRO A 100 -2.91 2.14 15.13
C PRO A 100 -2.83 2.88 13.78
N GLY A 101 -3.85 2.69 12.94
CA GLY A 101 -3.89 3.21 11.57
C GLY A 101 -3.50 2.20 10.49
N VAL A 102 -3.04 1.00 10.86
CA VAL A 102 -2.81 -0.12 9.93
C VAL A 102 -3.99 -1.08 9.98
N GLY A 103 -4.83 -1.04 8.96
CA GLY A 103 -5.97 -1.93 8.78
C GLY A 103 -5.66 -3.16 7.94
N VAL A 104 -6.70 -3.96 7.64
CA VAL A 104 -6.61 -5.19 6.82
C VAL A 104 -5.97 -4.89 5.47
N TRP A 105 -6.48 -3.90 4.75
CA TRP A 105 -5.96 -3.51 3.44
C TRP A 105 -4.46 -3.15 3.48
N THR A 106 -4.06 -2.29 4.42
CA THR A 106 -2.66 -1.85 4.55
C THR A 106 -1.73 -3.00 4.94
N SER A 107 -2.21 -3.92 5.79
CA SER A 107 -1.50 -5.13 6.15
C SER A 107 -1.31 -6.04 4.93
N ALA A 108 -2.38 -6.30 4.17
CA ALA A 108 -2.33 -7.12 2.97
C ALA A 108 -1.36 -6.54 1.92
N GLU A 109 -1.46 -5.25 1.61
CA GLU A 109 -0.55 -4.57 0.67
C GLU A 109 0.92 -4.63 1.13
N THR A 110 1.15 -4.65 2.44
CA THR A 110 2.49 -4.78 3.01
C THR A 110 3.02 -6.20 2.87
N THR A 111 2.24 -7.21 3.26
CA THR A 111 2.67 -8.62 3.23
C THR A 111 2.89 -9.12 1.80
N GLN A 112 2.06 -8.72 0.86
CA GLN A 112 2.25 -9.02 -0.57
C GLN A 112 3.64 -8.57 -1.07
N ARG A 113 4.06 -7.37 -0.71
CA ARG A 113 5.27 -6.73 -1.23
C ARG A 113 6.51 -7.01 -0.40
N ALA A 114 6.39 -7.13 0.92
CA ALA A 114 7.52 -7.34 1.83
C ALA A 114 7.82 -8.81 2.08
N HIS A 115 6.78 -9.64 2.21
CA HIS A 115 6.90 -11.07 2.51
C HIS A 115 6.70 -11.97 1.27
N GLY A 116 6.22 -11.39 0.16
CA GLY A 116 5.87 -12.18 -1.02
C GLY A 116 4.67 -13.09 -0.79
N ASP A 117 3.72 -12.66 0.06
CA ASP A 117 2.53 -13.45 0.41
C ASP A 117 1.65 -13.67 -0.83
N PRO A 118 1.48 -14.93 -1.27
CA PRO A 118 0.69 -15.23 -2.45
C PRO A 118 -0.82 -15.24 -2.18
N ASP A 119 -1.24 -15.19 -0.91
CA ASP A 119 -2.64 -15.43 -0.50
C ASP A 119 -3.21 -14.34 0.42
N SER A 120 -2.71 -13.13 0.32
CA SER A 120 -3.18 -11.98 1.10
C SER A 120 -4.02 -11.03 0.23
N PRO A 121 -5.33 -11.28 0.03
CA PRO A 121 -6.19 -10.41 -0.76
C PRO A 121 -6.38 -9.05 -0.08
N SER A 122 -6.44 -7.97 -0.89
CA SER A 122 -6.57 -6.59 -0.42
C SER A 122 -8.03 -6.26 -0.11
N VAL A 123 -8.56 -6.83 0.98
CA VAL A 123 -9.92 -6.57 1.48
C VAL A 123 -10.05 -5.10 1.89
N GLY A 124 -11.14 -4.46 1.52
CA GLY A 124 -11.37 -3.03 1.71
C GLY A 124 -10.79 -2.16 0.59
N ASP A 125 -10.32 -2.75 -0.51
CA ASP A 125 -9.92 -2.00 -1.69
C ASP A 125 -11.14 -1.45 -2.45
N TYR A 126 -11.04 -0.20 -2.87
CA TYR A 126 -12.16 0.47 -3.57
C TYR A 126 -12.44 -0.11 -4.97
N HIS A 127 -11.46 -0.71 -5.61
CA HIS A 127 -11.56 -1.13 -7.01
C HIS A 127 -11.55 -2.64 -7.20
N LEU A 128 -10.79 -3.37 -6.37
CA LEU A 128 -10.50 -4.78 -6.58
C LEU A 128 -11.73 -5.69 -6.50
N PRO A 129 -12.65 -5.55 -5.53
CA PRO A 129 -13.82 -6.42 -5.48
C PRO A 129 -14.63 -6.36 -6.76
N ALA A 130 -14.94 -5.14 -7.22
CA ALA A 130 -15.66 -4.97 -8.47
C ALA A 130 -14.86 -5.44 -9.70
N LEU A 131 -13.53 -5.27 -9.73
CA LEU A 131 -12.68 -5.75 -10.82
C LEU A 131 -12.71 -7.27 -10.92
N VAL A 132 -12.55 -7.97 -9.79
CA VAL A 132 -12.59 -9.44 -9.71
C VAL A 132 -13.96 -9.97 -10.14
N GLY A 133 -15.04 -9.37 -9.62
CA GLY A 133 -16.40 -9.76 -9.99
C GLY A 133 -16.67 -9.62 -11.48
N TRP A 134 -16.32 -8.48 -12.07
CA TRP A 134 -16.47 -8.26 -13.51
C TRP A 134 -15.62 -9.22 -14.35
N ALA A 135 -14.38 -9.50 -13.91
CA ALA A 135 -13.50 -10.40 -14.65
C ALA A 135 -13.95 -11.87 -14.62
N LEU A 136 -14.49 -12.34 -13.50
CA LEU A 136 -14.80 -13.75 -13.31
C LEU A 136 -16.27 -14.11 -13.62
N ILE A 137 -17.22 -13.21 -13.33
CA ILE A 137 -18.66 -13.51 -13.46
C ILE A 137 -19.47 -12.41 -14.18
N GLY A 138 -18.81 -11.40 -14.75
CA GLY A 138 -19.47 -10.35 -15.54
C GLY A 138 -20.35 -9.36 -14.75
N LYS A 139 -20.23 -9.28 -13.44
CA LYS A 139 -20.94 -8.34 -12.56
C LYS A 139 -20.09 -7.91 -11.37
N PRO A 140 -20.32 -6.71 -10.78
CA PRO A 140 -19.56 -6.28 -9.60
C PRO A 140 -19.94 -7.11 -8.38
N VAL A 141 -18.99 -7.24 -7.44
CA VAL A 141 -19.18 -7.82 -6.10
C VAL A 141 -18.55 -6.89 -5.06
N ASP A 142 -18.86 -7.14 -3.79
CA ASP A 142 -18.21 -6.56 -2.63
C ASP A 142 -17.01 -7.42 -2.17
N ASP A 143 -16.44 -7.10 -1.00
CA ASP A 143 -15.30 -7.83 -0.44
C ASP A 143 -15.62 -9.30 -0.18
N ASP A 144 -16.80 -9.61 0.37
CA ASP A 144 -17.22 -10.98 0.68
C ASP A 144 -17.39 -11.78 -0.62
N GLY A 145 -18.07 -11.23 -1.60
CA GLY A 145 -18.20 -11.82 -2.92
C GLY A 145 -16.85 -12.00 -3.63
N MET A 146 -15.92 -11.09 -3.48
CA MET A 146 -14.55 -11.24 -3.99
C MET A 146 -13.84 -12.42 -3.34
N LEU A 147 -13.93 -12.56 -2.02
CA LEU A 147 -13.31 -13.66 -1.28
C LEU A 147 -13.91 -15.00 -1.67
N GLU A 148 -15.24 -15.07 -1.84
CA GLU A 148 -15.94 -16.27 -2.31
C GLU A 148 -15.48 -16.68 -3.72
N LEU A 149 -15.43 -15.73 -4.65
CA LEU A 149 -14.96 -15.97 -6.00
C LEU A 149 -13.50 -16.42 -6.07
N LEU A 150 -12.66 -15.96 -5.16
CA LEU A 150 -11.25 -16.32 -5.09
C LEU A 150 -10.98 -17.62 -4.31
N GLU A 151 -11.99 -18.21 -3.65
CA GLU A 151 -11.84 -19.40 -2.82
C GLU A 151 -11.23 -20.61 -3.55
N PRO A 152 -11.56 -20.90 -4.82
CA PRO A 152 -10.92 -21.99 -5.57
C PRO A 152 -9.40 -21.87 -5.69
N TRP A 153 -8.86 -20.66 -5.51
CA TRP A 153 -7.42 -20.37 -5.56
C TRP A 153 -6.83 -20.07 -4.17
N ARG A 154 -7.41 -20.60 -3.10
CA ARG A 154 -6.85 -20.48 -1.75
C ARG A 154 -5.38 -20.89 -1.74
N GLY A 155 -4.53 -20.10 -1.11
CA GLY A 155 -3.06 -20.18 -1.19
C GLY A 155 -2.43 -19.34 -2.31
N HIS A 156 -3.25 -18.81 -3.25
CA HIS A 156 -2.80 -18.00 -4.39
C HIS A 156 -3.73 -16.84 -4.73
N ARG A 157 -4.68 -16.48 -3.87
CA ARG A 157 -5.72 -15.48 -4.14
C ARG A 157 -5.14 -14.14 -4.56
N GLN A 158 -4.08 -13.69 -3.89
CA GLN A 158 -3.37 -12.46 -4.28
C GLN A 158 -2.79 -12.54 -5.70
N ARG A 159 -2.22 -13.69 -6.08
CA ARG A 159 -1.67 -13.88 -7.43
C ARG A 159 -2.76 -13.81 -8.51
N ILE A 160 -3.93 -14.39 -8.25
CA ILE A 160 -5.07 -14.29 -9.17
C ILE A 160 -5.51 -12.85 -9.34
N MET A 161 -5.62 -12.09 -8.24
CA MET A 161 -5.94 -10.66 -8.31
C MET A 161 -4.92 -9.91 -9.19
N ARG A 162 -3.61 -10.15 -9.01
CA ARG A 162 -2.56 -9.54 -9.85
C ARG A 162 -2.62 -9.97 -11.30
N LEU A 163 -2.97 -11.22 -11.60
CA LEU A 163 -3.19 -11.67 -12.98
C LEU A 163 -4.36 -10.92 -13.62
N ILE A 164 -5.48 -10.75 -12.91
CA ILE A 164 -6.62 -9.98 -13.39
C ILE A 164 -6.24 -8.52 -13.63
N GLU A 165 -5.56 -7.86 -12.69
CA GLU A 165 -5.09 -6.47 -12.85
C GLU A 165 -4.17 -6.28 -14.05
N ASN A 166 -3.30 -7.24 -14.33
CA ASN A 166 -2.31 -7.17 -15.41
C ASN A 166 -2.77 -7.79 -16.73
N SER A 167 -3.97 -8.40 -16.78
CA SER A 167 -4.50 -9.03 -17.99
C SER A 167 -4.90 -8.04 -19.10
N GLY A 168 -4.93 -6.75 -18.79
CA GLY A 168 -5.51 -5.73 -19.67
C GLY A 168 -7.04 -5.63 -19.56
N PHE A 169 -7.69 -6.50 -18.77
CA PHE A 169 -9.13 -6.41 -18.55
C PHE A 169 -9.50 -5.08 -17.86
N ALA A 170 -10.49 -4.40 -18.40
CA ALA A 170 -11.01 -3.17 -17.84
C ALA A 170 -12.49 -3.33 -17.49
N LYS A 171 -12.81 -3.22 -16.20
CA LYS A 171 -14.22 -3.19 -15.77
C LYS A 171 -14.96 -1.98 -16.35
N PRO A 172 -16.27 -2.05 -16.56
CA PRO A 172 -17.10 -0.90 -16.92
C PRO A 172 -16.90 0.25 -15.92
N ARG A 173 -16.87 1.47 -16.44
CA ARG A 173 -16.68 2.67 -15.63
C ARG A 173 -17.99 3.44 -15.57
N PHE A 174 -18.47 3.68 -14.37
CA PHE A 174 -19.67 4.44 -14.09
C PHE A 174 -19.30 5.64 -13.18
N GLY A 175 -19.81 6.82 -13.56
CA GLY A 175 -19.65 8.05 -12.79
C GLY A 175 -18.34 8.83 -13.04
N PRO A 176 -18.24 10.02 -12.42
CA PRO A 176 -17.09 10.91 -12.57
C PRO A 176 -15.84 10.35 -11.91
N ARG A 177 -14.67 10.83 -12.35
CA ARG A 177 -13.40 10.52 -11.68
C ARG A 177 -13.33 11.25 -10.34
N LEU A 178 -12.70 10.62 -9.34
CA LEU A 178 -12.41 11.27 -8.08
C LEU A 178 -11.59 12.54 -8.33
N THR A 179 -12.06 13.67 -7.81
CA THR A 179 -11.34 14.95 -7.88
C THR A 179 -10.13 14.88 -6.96
N ILE A 180 -8.99 15.32 -7.48
CA ILE A 180 -7.77 15.45 -6.67
C ILE A 180 -7.86 16.79 -5.95
N GLU A 181 -8.08 16.77 -4.64
CA GLU A 181 -8.02 17.97 -3.82
C GLU A 181 -6.56 18.26 -3.43
N ASP A 182 -6.14 19.52 -3.59
CA ASP A 182 -4.82 19.97 -3.17
C ASP A 182 -4.96 20.87 -1.92
N HIS A 183 -4.54 20.35 -0.78
CA HIS A 183 -4.61 21.06 0.50
C HIS A 183 -3.27 21.69 0.91
N ARG A 184 -2.23 21.63 0.07
CA ARG A 184 -0.87 22.09 0.40
C ARG A 184 -0.74 23.59 0.58
N GLY A 185 -1.69 24.35 0.10
CA GLY A 185 -1.72 25.81 0.20
C GLY A 185 -2.65 26.37 1.28
N ARG A 186 -3.14 25.52 2.19
CA ARG A 186 -4.02 25.93 3.29
C ARG A 186 -3.30 25.92 4.62
#